data_15358cd59aea33c64cea76c8f86c9936
#
_entry.id   15358cd59aea33c64cea76c8f86c9936
#
_cell.length_a   1.000
_cell.length_b   1.000
_cell.length_c   1.000
_cell.angle_alpha   90.00
_cell.angle_beta   90.00
_cell.angle_gamma   90.00
#
_symmetry.space_group_name_H-M   'P 1'
#
loop_
_entity.id
_entity.type
_entity.pdbx_description
1 polymer ?
#
loop_
_entity_poly.entity_id
_entity_poly.type
_entity_poly.pdbx_seq_one_letter_code
_entity_poly.pdbx_strand_id
1 'polypeptide(L)'
;MKIAITGHTKGIGKACAELLGQEHEIHGMSRSNGFDINNTKPIIMMTNSCDVFINNAYSGTKQSELFDELFNMWREDDTKTIVNINSRSKYDGVRTTLYGADKKHLDHIAQSNVFSDMNKRVRVININPGYVDTDMIPDRAKDYNKLTPMKVAETIKWCLDQPQEVEINELSIWSTWLQ
;
A
#
# COMPACT_ATOMS: atom_id res chain seq x y z
N MET A 1 17.43 -4.59 -0.79
CA MET A 1 16.63 -3.56 -1.47
C MET A 1 16.52 -2.33 -0.57
N LYS A 2 16.30 -1.15 -1.17
CA LYS A 2 15.88 0.07 -0.45
C LYS A 2 14.37 0.19 -0.56
N ILE A 3 13.68 0.24 0.58
CA ILE A 3 12.22 0.24 0.64
C ILE A 3 11.71 1.52 1.29
N ALA A 4 10.99 2.33 0.53
CA ALA A 4 10.31 3.52 1.02
C ALA A 4 8.92 3.16 1.55
N ILE A 5 8.55 3.63 2.76
CA ILE A 5 7.24 3.32 3.37
C ILE A 5 6.61 4.60 3.90
N THR A 6 5.44 4.97 3.38
CA THR A 6 4.65 6.06 3.97
C THR A 6 3.83 5.58 5.17
N GLY A 7 3.78 6.37 6.26
CA GLY A 7 3.05 6.02 7.48
C GLY A 7 3.69 4.88 8.28
N HIS A 8 5.02 4.79 8.30
CA HIS A 8 5.81 3.72 8.93
C HIS A 8 5.77 3.67 10.46
N THR A 9 5.16 4.62 11.13
CA THR A 9 5.23 4.73 12.61
C THR A 9 4.15 3.94 13.34
N LYS A 10 3.10 3.51 12.65
CA LYS A 10 1.94 2.81 13.23
C LYS A 10 1.36 1.75 12.29
N GLY A 11 0.57 0.84 12.86
CA GLY A 11 -0.25 -0.13 12.14
C GLY A 11 0.53 -0.93 11.10
N ILE A 12 -0.02 -1.06 9.90
CA ILE A 12 0.57 -1.86 8.81
C ILE A 12 1.95 -1.34 8.42
N GLY A 13 2.10 -0.01 8.28
CA GLY A 13 3.39 0.58 7.88
C GLY A 13 4.50 0.30 8.89
N LYS A 14 4.20 0.30 10.20
CA LYS A 14 5.15 -0.08 11.25
C LYS A 14 5.53 -1.56 11.15
N ALA A 15 4.54 -2.44 11.00
CA ALA A 15 4.79 -3.87 10.87
C ALA A 15 5.64 -4.18 9.61
N CYS A 16 5.39 -3.49 8.49
CA CYS A 16 6.24 -3.60 7.29
C CYS A 16 7.68 -3.14 7.57
N ALA A 17 7.85 -2.00 8.25
CA ALA A 17 9.18 -1.48 8.57
C ALA A 17 9.95 -2.44 9.47
N GLU A 18 9.29 -3.03 10.47
CA GLU A 18 9.91 -3.99 11.40
C GLU A 18 10.27 -5.32 10.71
N LEU A 19 9.36 -5.88 9.90
CA LEU A 19 9.59 -7.15 9.23
C LEU A 19 10.62 -7.04 8.11
N LEU A 20 10.43 -6.10 7.20
CA LEU A 20 11.29 -5.94 6.02
C LEU A 20 12.65 -5.34 6.40
N GLY A 21 12.71 -4.56 7.48
CA GLY A 21 13.96 -3.98 8.00
C GLY A 21 14.97 -5.01 8.53
N GLN A 22 14.57 -6.28 8.70
CA GLN A 22 15.50 -7.35 9.06
C GLN A 22 16.46 -7.72 7.91
N GLU A 23 16.05 -7.50 6.67
CA GLU A 23 16.79 -7.91 5.47
C GLU A 23 17.05 -6.74 4.49
N HIS A 24 16.38 -5.59 4.69
CA HIS A 24 16.37 -4.49 3.73
C HIS A 24 16.58 -3.13 4.40
N GLU A 25 17.05 -2.14 3.65
CA GLU A 25 17.17 -0.75 4.10
C GLU A 25 15.81 -0.05 4.03
N ILE A 26 15.30 0.45 5.16
CA ILE A 26 13.97 1.07 5.25
C ILE A 26 14.08 2.60 5.31
N HIS A 27 13.44 3.26 4.36
CA HIS A 27 13.23 4.71 4.33
C HIS A 27 11.80 5.03 4.78
N GLY A 28 11.60 5.09 6.08
CA GLY A 28 10.29 5.37 6.68
C GLY A 28 9.93 6.85 6.58
N MET A 29 8.73 7.15 6.07
CA MET A 29 8.21 8.50 5.88
C MET A 29 6.91 8.70 6.65
N SER A 30 6.84 9.73 7.47
CA SER A 30 5.67 10.10 8.25
C SER A 30 5.70 11.58 8.65
N ARG A 31 4.60 12.11 9.12
CA ARG A 31 4.54 13.49 9.62
C ARG A 31 5.53 13.75 10.75
N SER A 32 5.84 12.75 11.58
CA SER A 32 6.77 12.90 12.71
C SER A 32 8.22 13.13 12.26
N ASN A 33 8.58 12.78 11.04
CA ASN A 33 9.91 13.03 10.47
C ASN A 33 9.88 13.91 9.22
N GLY A 34 8.83 14.74 9.10
CA GLY A 34 8.76 15.80 8.08
C GLY A 34 8.12 15.41 6.75
N PHE A 35 7.58 14.19 6.63
CA PHE A 35 6.91 13.73 5.40
C PHE A 35 5.39 13.69 5.58
N ASP A 36 4.68 14.63 4.98
CA ASP A 36 3.23 14.66 4.95
C ASP A 36 2.74 14.26 3.55
N ILE A 37 1.84 13.27 3.49
CA ILE A 37 1.24 12.82 2.22
C ILE A 37 0.46 13.94 1.50
N ASN A 38 0.05 14.99 2.22
CA ASN A 38 -0.56 16.17 1.60
C ASN A 38 0.46 17.03 0.82
N ASN A 39 1.75 16.78 1.00
CA ASN A 39 2.85 17.36 0.21
C ASN A 39 3.68 16.21 -0.37
N THR A 40 3.37 15.79 -1.59
CA THR A 40 3.97 14.60 -2.22
C THR A 40 5.44 14.80 -2.61
N LYS A 41 5.86 16.02 -2.91
CA LYS A 41 7.21 16.31 -3.46
C LYS A 41 8.38 15.73 -2.62
N PRO A 42 8.48 15.95 -1.30
CA PRO A 42 9.56 15.37 -0.50
C PRO A 42 9.52 13.83 -0.49
N ILE A 43 8.29 13.24 -0.53
CA ILE A 43 8.10 11.79 -0.57
C ILE A 43 8.65 11.24 -1.88
N ILE A 44 8.28 11.83 -3.01
CA ILE A 44 8.75 11.43 -4.35
C ILE A 44 10.27 11.55 -4.45
N MET A 45 10.85 12.66 -3.99
CA MET A 45 12.31 12.85 -4.00
C MET A 45 13.05 11.76 -3.21
N MET A 46 12.55 11.41 -2.01
CA MET A 46 13.12 10.34 -1.20
C MET A 46 12.94 8.97 -1.86
N THR A 47 11.76 8.71 -2.40
CA THR A 47 11.40 7.43 -3.01
C THR A 47 12.18 7.15 -4.30
N ASN A 48 12.61 8.18 -5.02
CA ASN A 48 13.32 8.02 -6.31
C ASN A 48 14.59 7.15 -6.20
N SER A 49 15.27 7.15 -5.06
CA SER A 49 16.45 6.33 -4.81
C SER A 49 16.16 4.92 -4.30
N CYS A 50 14.87 4.56 -4.14
CA CYS A 50 14.44 3.27 -3.59
C CYS A 50 14.04 2.29 -4.71
N ASP A 51 14.06 0.99 -4.37
CA ASP A 51 13.68 -0.10 -5.27
C ASP A 51 12.18 -0.42 -5.13
N VAL A 52 11.67 -0.25 -3.91
CA VAL A 52 10.27 -0.55 -3.57
C VAL A 52 9.65 0.66 -2.87
N PHE A 53 8.40 0.97 -3.22
CA PHE A 53 7.57 1.93 -2.52
C PHE A 53 6.32 1.28 -1.94
N ILE A 54 6.13 1.37 -0.62
CA ILE A 54 4.90 0.93 0.07
C ILE A 54 4.05 2.17 0.37
N ASN A 55 3.03 2.36 -0.45
CA ASN A 55 2.05 3.44 -0.38
C ASN A 55 0.98 3.14 0.67
N ASN A 56 1.32 3.35 1.95
CA ASN A 56 0.47 2.95 3.07
C ASN A 56 -0.26 4.11 3.74
N ALA A 57 0.33 5.30 3.82
CA ALA A 57 -0.35 6.45 4.45
C ALA A 57 -1.63 6.82 3.72
N TYR A 58 -2.66 7.22 4.49
CA TYR A 58 -3.95 7.63 3.96
C TYR A 58 -4.27 9.09 4.33
N SER A 59 -4.71 9.85 3.33
CA SER A 59 -5.31 11.18 3.48
C SER A 59 -6.18 11.48 2.25
N GLY A 60 -7.44 11.01 2.26
CA GLY A 60 -8.34 11.18 1.12
C GLY A 60 -7.73 10.64 -0.19
N THR A 61 -7.85 11.41 -1.25
CA THR A 61 -7.30 11.08 -2.59
C THR A 61 -5.78 11.19 -2.70
N LYS A 62 -5.10 11.75 -1.69
CA LYS A 62 -3.64 11.96 -1.74
C LYS A 62 -2.83 10.68 -1.92
N GLN A 63 -3.35 9.57 -1.43
CA GLN A 63 -2.73 8.26 -1.66
C GLN A 63 -2.78 7.87 -3.14
N SER A 64 -3.87 8.17 -3.83
CA SER A 64 -4.03 7.91 -5.28
C SER A 64 -3.15 8.84 -6.11
N GLU A 65 -3.10 10.12 -5.75
CA GLU A 65 -2.26 11.11 -6.43
C GLU A 65 -0.78 10.72 -6.33
N LEU A 66 -0.33 10.35 -5.13
CA LEU A 66 1.06 9.90 -4.91
C LEU A 66 1.38 8.62 -5.70
N PHE A 67 0.43 7.67 -5.78
CA PHE A 67 0.61 6.49 -6.62
C PHE A 67 0.77 6.87 -8.08
N ASP A 68 -0.11 7.72 -8.62
CA ASP A 68 -0.10 8.11 -10.02
C ASP A 68 1.20 8.85 -10.42
N GLU A 69 1.66 9.78 -9.57
CA GLU A 69 2.93 10.48 -9.79
C GLU A 69 4.13 9.51 -9.83
N LEU A 70 4.19 8.55 -8.88
CA LEU A 70 5.29 7.57 -8.84
C LEU A 70 5.20 6.54 -9.96
N PHE A 71 3.98 6.09 -10.31
CA PHE A 71 3.80 5.20 -11.45
C PHE A 71 4.32 5.84 -12.73
N ASN A 72 3.95 7.08 -13.02
CA ASN A 72 4.40 7.79 -14.20
C ASN A 72 5.93 7.97 -14.23
N MET A 73 6.56 8.14 -13.09
CA MET A 73 8.02 8.25 -12.96
C MET A 73 8.74 6.91 -13.15
N TRP A 74 8.16 5.81 -12.67
CA TRP A 74 8.80 4.48 -12.65
C TRP A 74 8.33 3.52 -13.74
N ARG A 75 7.32 3.92 -14.55
CA ARG A 75 6.61 3.03 -15.46
C ARG A 75 7.50 2.19 -16.39
N GLU A 76 8.65 2.71 -16.80
CA GLU A 76 9.58 2.05 -17.73
C GLU A 76 10.72 1.30 -17.03
N ASP A 77 10.74 1.28 -15.69
CA ASP A 77 11.82 0.68 -14.89
C ASP A 77 11.36 -0.66 -14.29
N ASP A 78 11.90 -1.77 -14.82
CA ASP A 78 11.59 -3.14 -14.38
C ASP A 78 12.24 -3.52 -13.04
N THR A 79 13.10 -2.67 -12.50
CA THR A 79 13.71 -2.88 -11.16
C THR A 79 12.83 -2.33 -10.04
N LYS A 80 11.77 -1.60 -10.35
CA LYS A 80 10.91 -0.91 -9.39
C LYS A 80 9.63 -1.69 -9.06
N THR A 81 9.20 -1.56 -7.81
CA THR A 81 7.92 -2.13 -7.36
C THR A 81 7.13 -1.11 -6.52
N ILE A 82 5.85 -0.94 -6.82
CA ILE A 82 4.91 -0.15 -6.02
C ILE A 82 3.91 -1.09 -5.35
N VAL A 83 3.79 -1.02 -4.03
CA VAL A 83 2.79 -1.74 -3.25
C VAL A 83 1.78 -0.75 -2.69
N ASN A 84 0.54 -0.80 -3.15
CA ASN A 84 -0.55 0.00 -2.61
C ASN A 84 -1.25 -0.74 -1.48
N ILE A 85 -1.35 -0.13 -0.31
CA ILE A 85 -2.24 -0.61 0.76
C ILE A 85 -3.63 -0.01 0.53
N ASN A 86 -4.43 -0.78 -0.16
CA ASN A 86 -5.82 -0.44 -0.45
C ASN A 86 -6.75 -0.93 0.67
N SER A 87 -7.95 -1.39 0.40
CA SER A 87 -8.91 -1.88 1.39
C SER A 87 -10.02 -2.69 0.72
N ARG A 88 -10.54 -3.69 1.45
CA ARG A 88 -11.81 -4.34 1.10
C ARG A 88 -12.98 -3.35 0.98
N SER A 89 -12.90 -2.18 1.61
CA SER A 89 -13.94 -1.13 1.53
C SER A 89 -14.15 -0.56 0.13
N LYS A 90 -13.27 -0.87 -0.83
CA LYS A 90 -13.41 -0.50 -2.24
C LYS A 90 -14.52 -1.26 -2.98
N TYR A 91 -14.90 -2.45 -2.49
CA TYR A 91 -15.85 -3.30 -3.19
C TYR A 91 -17.29 -2.80 -3.10
N ASP A 92 -18.03 -2.98 -4.19
CA ASP A 92 -19.46 -2.72 -4.21
C ASP A 92 -20.22 -3.66 -3.24
N GLY A 93 -21.31 -3.15 -2.63
CA GLY A 93 -22.04 -3.89 -1.60
C GLY A 93 -21.50 -3.72 -0.17
N VAL A 94 -20.31 -3.16 -0.01
CA VAL A 94 -19.86 -2.66 1.28
C VAL A 94 -20.46 -1.28 1.52
N ARG A 95 -20.84 -0.98 2.79
CA ARG A 95 -21.42 0.33 3.12
C ARG A 95 -20.52 1.44 2.57
N THR A 96 -21.07 2.26 1.68
CA THR A 96 -20.36 3.39 1.09
C THR A 96 -19.97 4.40 2.18
N THR A 97 -18.68 4.71 2.25
CA THR A 97 -18.10 5.73 3.12
C THR A 97 -17.14 6.57 2.28
N LEU A 98 -16.78 7.76 2.73
CA LEU A 98 -15.75 8.56 2.07
C LEU A 98 -14.45 7.75 1.95
N TYR A 99 -14.05 7.06 3.01
CA TYR A 99 -12.89 6.18 2.98
C TYR A 99 -13.00 5.09 1.89
N GLY A 100 -14.18 4.44 1.76
CA GLY A 100 -14.42 3.43 0.72
C GLY A 100 -14.35 4.03 -0.69
N ALA A 101 -14.88 5.25 -0.88
CA ALA A 101 -14.81 5.96 -2.15
C ALA A 101 -13.37 6.31 -2.53
N ASP A 102 -12.56 6.79 -1.57
CA ASP A 102 -11.14 7.08 -1.80
C ASP A 102 -10.35 5.80 -2.15
N LYS A 103 -10.66 4.68 -1.49
CA LYS A 103 -10.02 3.38 -1.79
C LYS A 103 -10.45 2.83 -3.15
N LYS A 104 -11.69 3.06 -3.55
CA LYS A 104 -12.15 2.73 -4.92
C LYS A 104 -11.48 3.62 -5.96
N HIS A 105 -11.23 4.89 -5.65
CA HIS A 105 -10.47 5.80 -6.50
C HIS A 105 -9.02 5.33 -6.70
N LEU A 106 -8.33 4.96 -5.61
CA LEU A 106 -6.98 4.37 -5.70
C LEU A 106 -6.97 3.10 -6.55
N ASP A 107 -7.96 2.23 -6.34
CA ASP A 107 -8.12 1.00 -7.11
C ASP A 107 -8.30 1.28 -8.60
N HIS A 108 -9.20 2.19 -8.93
CA HIS A 108 -9.49 2.56 -10.33
C HIS A 108 -8.25 3.12 -11.04
N ILE A 109 -7.53 4.05 -10.41
CA ILE A 109 -6.28 4.60 -10.95
C ILE A 109 -5.22 3.51 -11.13
N ALA A 110 -5.04 2.64 -10.12
CA ALA A 110 -4.05 1.58 -10.19
C ALA A 110 -4.36 0.58 -11.30
N GLN A 111 -5.62 0.13 -11.43
CA GLN A 111 -6.03 -0.79 -12.49
C GLN A 111 -5.93 -0.13 -13.86
N SER A 112 -6.36 1.11 -13.99
CA SER A 112 -6.26 1.86 -15.25
C SER A 112 -4.82 1.95 -15.73
N ASN A 113 -3.88 2.33 -14.85
CA ASN A 113 -2.47 2.45 -15.19
C ASN A 113 -1.84 1.09 -15.54
N VAL A 114 -2.21 0.02 -14.81
CA VAL A 114 -1.65 -1.32 -15.04
C VAL A 114 -2.18 -1.93 -16.34
N PHE A 115 -3.49 -1.85 -16.62
CA PHE A 115 -4.09 -2.54 -17.76
C PHE A 115 -4.12 -1.73 -19.06
N SER A 116 -4.06 -0.39 -18.99
CA SER A 116 -4.01 0.44 -20.20
C SER A 116 -2.59 0.64 -20.75
N ASP A 117 -1.57 0.43 -19.94
CA ASP A 117 -0.18 0.59 -20.35
C ASP A 117 0.51 -0.76 -20.61
N MET A 118 0.39 -1.26 -21.82
CA MET A 118 1.05 -2.49 -22.27
C MET A 118 2.58 -2.44 -22.24
N ASN A 119 3.16 -1.26 -22.09
CA ASN A 119 4.62 -1.06 -22.07
C ASN A 119 5.17 -0.80 -20.67
N LYS A 120 4.32 -0.78 -19.65
CA LYS A 120 4.80 -0.62 -18.28
C LYS A 120 5.74 -1.76 -17.90
N ARG A 121 6.77 -1.43 -17.15
CA ARG A 121 7.76 -2.39 -16.62
C ARG A 121 7.75 -2.44 -15.10
N VAL A 122 7.39 -1.32 -14.45
CA VAL A 122 7.22 -1.27 -13.00
C VAL A 122 6.19 -2.30 -12.53
N ARG A 123 6.54 -3.07 -11.50
CA ARG A 123 5.62 -4.01 -10.86
C ARG A 123 4.68 -3.28 -9.89
N VAL A 124 3.38 -3.48 -10.02
CA VAL A 124 2.36 -2.86 -9.16
C VAL A 124 1.55 -3.92 -8.44
N ILE A 125 1.52 -3.85 -7.11
CA ILE A 125 0.84 -4.81 -6.23
C ILE A 125 -0.21 -4.05 -5.41
N ASN A 126 -1.48 -4.45 -5.51
CA ASN A 126 -2.56 -3.86 -4.72
C ASN A 126 -2.98 -4.85 -3.63
N ILE A 127 -2.72 -4.53 -2.37
CA ILE A 127 -3.13 -5.34 -1.22
C ILE A 127 -4.43 -4.76 -0.65
N ASN A 128 -5.48 -5.59 -0.57
CA ASN A 128 -6.80 -5.21 -0.07
C ASN A 128 -7.10 -5.93 1.25
N PRO A 129 -6.62 -5.43 2.39
CA PRO A 129 -6.95 -6.03 3.68
C PRO A 129 -8.41 -5.75 4.07
N GLY A 130 -9.00 -6.70 4.79
CA GLY A 130 -10.21 -6.49 5.57
C GLY A 130 -9.95 -5.64 6.80
N TYR A 131 -10.62 -5.94 7.91
CA TYR A 131 -10.34 -5.26 9.17
C TYR A 131 -8.97 -5.67 9.70
N VAL A 132 -8.15 -4.68 10.02
CA VAL A 132 -6.81 -4.84 10.61
C VAL A 132 -6.81 -4.15 11.97
N ASP A 133 -6.24 -4.78 12.97
CA ASP A 133 -6.17 -4.27 14.33
C ASP A 133 -5.21 -3.07 14.43
N THR A 134 -5.75 -1.90 14.18
CA THR A 134 -5.04 -0.61 14.15
C THR A 134 -5.93 0.49 14.72
N ASP A 135 -5.37 1.65 15.01
CA ASP A 135 -6.12 2.84 15.46
C ASP A 135 -7.19 3.32 14.45
N MET A 136 -7.14 2.84 13.21
CA MET A 136 -8.10 3.22 12.16
C MET A 136 -9.37 2.36 12.13
N ILE A 137 -9.47 1.35 13.01
CA ILE A 137 -10.64 0.47 12.98
C ILE A 137 -11.90 1.23 13.43
N PRO A 138 -12.99 1.17 12.67
CA PRO A 138 -14.23 1.84 13.09
C PRO A 138 -14.86 1.14 14.29
N ASP A 139 -15.53 1.90 15.15
CA ASP A 139 -16.18 1.38 16.37
C ASP A 139 -17.07 0.18 16.10
N ARG A 140 -17.83 0.19 15.00
CA ARG A 140 -18.72 -0.93 14.60
C ARG A 140 -17.97 -2.25 14.29
N ALA A 141 -16.67 -2.21 14.15
CA ALA A 141 -15.85 -3.38 13.83
C ALA A 141 -14.92 -3.81 14.96
N LYS A 142 -15.06 -3.21 16.15
CA LYS A 142 -14.20 -3.53 17.30
C LYS A 142 -14.34 -5.00 17.73
N ASP A 143 -15.54 -5.55 17.62
CA ASP A 143 -15.86 -6.93 18.05
C ASP A 143 -15.66 -7.97 16.93
N TYR A 144 -15.29 -7.54 15.71
CA TYR A 144 -15.04 -8.46 14.62
C TYR A 144 -13.63 -9.02 14.67
N ASN A 145 -13.48 -10.25 14.16
CA ASN A 145 -12.17 -10.80 13.91
C ASN A 145 -11.35 -9.91 12.96
N LYS A 146 -10.13 -9.64 13.35
CA LYS A 146 -9.23 -8.73 12.64
C LYS A 146 -7.94 -9.43 12.28
N LEU A 147 -7.34 -9.02 11.17
CA LEU A 147 -5.95 -9.35 10.89
C LEU A 147 -5.04 -8.55 11.82
N THR A 148 -3.93 -9.11 12.22
CA THR A 148 -2.86 -8.31 12.81
C THR A 148 -2.14 -7.51 11.71
N PRO A 149 -1.57 -6.32 12.01
CA PRO A 149 -0.73 -5.60 11.06
C PRO A 149 0.42 -6.46 10.51
N MET A 150 0.96 -7.37 11.34
CA MET A 150 2.03 -8.28 10.94
C MET A 150 1.59 -9.25 9.85
N LYS A 151 0.34 -9.77 9.90
CA LYS A 151 -0.18 -10.64 8.83
C LYS A 151 -0.26 -9.94 7.46
N VAL A 152 -0.55 -8.66 7.47
CA VAL A 152 -0.51 -7.85 6.24
C VAL A 152 0.93 -7.67 5.77
N ALA A 153 1.86 -7.39 6.67
CA ALA A 153 3.29 -7.26 6.36
C ALA A 153 3.89 -8.56 5.82
N GLU A 154 3.56 -9.72 6.41
CA GLU A 154 3.96 -11.05 5.92
C GLU A 154 3.45 -11.31 4.50
N THR A 155 2.21 -10.89 4.20
CA THR A 155 1.64 -11.00 2.87
C THR A 155 2.37 -10.12 1.86
N ILE A 156 2.72 -8.89 2.24
CA ILE A 156 3.51 -7.99 1.40
C ILE A 156 4.90 -8.58 1.15
N LYS A 157 5.57 -9.08 2.20
CA LYS A 157 6.86 -9.75 2.05
C LYS A 157 6.77 -10.91 1.05
N TRP A 158 5.77 -11.78 1.20
CA TRP A 158 5.54 -12.89 0.29
C TRP A 158 5.37 -12.42 -1.16
N CYS A 159 4.63 -11.34 -1.41
CA CYS A 159 4.50 -10.77 -2.76
C CYS A 159 5.84 -10.24 -3.31
N LEU A 160 6.65 -9.60 -2.46
CA LEU A 160 7.95 -9.06 -2.85
C LEU A 160 8.97 -10.17 -3.13
N ASP A 161 8.88 -11.30 -2.44
CA ASP A 161 9.74 -12.47 -2.60
C ASP A 161 9.45 -13.27 -3.88
N GLN A 162 8.36 -12.96 -4.62
CA GLN A 162 8.09 -13.64 -5.89
C GLN A 162 9.09 -13.22 -6.97
N PRO A 163 9.44 -14.14 -7.88
CA PRO A 163 10.32 -13.83 -9.01
C PRO A 163 9.83 -12.63 -9.83
N GLN A 164 10.74 -11.92 -10.46
CA GLN A 164 10.43 -10.68 -11.20
C GLN A 164 9.44 -10.90 -12.36
N GLU A 165 9.42 -12.09 -12.94
CA GLU A 165 8.47 -12.49 -14.01
C GLU A 165 7.05 -12.76 -13.48
N VAL A 166 6.85 -12.80 -12.15
CA VAL A 166 5.53 -13.00 -11.54
C VAL A 166 4.96 -11.66 -11.12
N GLU A 167 3.87 -11.25 -11.76
CA GLU A 167 3.14 -10.05 -11.36
C GLU A 167 1.88 -10.42 -10.58
N ILE A 168 1.81 -9.98 -9.33
CA ILE A 168 0.61 -10.08 -8.49
C ILE A 168 -0.08 -8.72 -8.51
N ASN A 169 -1.04 -8.53 -9.40
CA ASN A 169 -1.71 -7.25 -9.56
C ASN A 169 -2.59 -6.89 -8.35
N GLU A 170 -3.25 -7.89 -7.78
CA GLU A 170 -4.17 -7.69 -6.68
C GLU A 170 -4.22 -8.91 -5.74
N LEU A 171 -4.23 -8.64 -4.44
CA LEU A 171 -4.43 -9.67 -3.42
C LEU A 171 -5.32 -9.16 -2.30
N SER A 172 -6.42 -9.90 -2.04
CA SER A 172 -7.35 -9.57 -0.97
C SER A 172 -7.22 -10.56 0.18
N ILE A 173 -7.06 -10.05 1.41
CA ILE A 173 -6.95 -10.84 2.62
C ILE A 173 -7.86 -10.30 3.72
N TRP A 174 -8.51 -11.18 4.44
CA TRP A 174 -9.29 -10.84 5.63
C TRP A 174 -9.32 -11.99 6.64
N SER A 175 -9.64 -11.68 7.87
CA SER A 175 -9.85 -12.70 8.89
C SER A 175 -11.05 -13.58 8.55
N THR A 176 -10.96 -14.86 8.87
CA THR A 176 -12.11 -15.78 8.76
C THR A 176 -13.16 -15.43 9.81
N TRP A 177 -14.43 -15.73 9.50
CA TRP A 177 -15.56 -15.56 10.41
C TRP A 177 -15.67 -16.70 11.45
N LEU A 178 -14.58 -17.43 11.69
CA LEU A 178 -14.55 -18.47 12.71
C LEU A 178 -14.74 -17.82 14.07
N GLN A 179 -15.87 -18.15 14.68
CA GLN A 179 -16.21 -17.82 16.07
C GLN A 179 -15.34 -18.64 17.02
#